data_aa1aaf48d99a9169dc361200fa4b8ddb
#
_entry.id   aa1aaf48d99a9169dc361200fa4b8ddb
#
_cell.length_a   1.000
_cell.length_b   1.000
_cell.length_c   1.000
_cell.angle_alpha   90.00
_cell.angle_beta   90.00
_cell.angle_gamma   90.00
#
_symmetry.space_group_name_H-M   'P 1'
#
loop_
_entity.id
_entity.type
_entity.pdbx_description
1 polymer ?
#
loop_
_entity_poly.entity_id
_entity_poly.type
_entity_poly.pdbx_seq_one_letter_code
_entity_poly.pdbx_strand_id
1 'polypeptide(L)'
;MKIEEKFVARLSVHSIPVTDARNEETMHGFARRIEATPPGQCALALQLSLLEASALQTCGKCVPCRDGLPQLAKLMRRIVDCEAQPEDLGRLKTLAEFIRLGSDCAIGYDAAQMVLESLTRFADEFKHHTEEQSCQKGIAQSVPCETFCPAHVDVPGYIALVAEGRSAEAVALIRKDNPFPTACGYVCEHPCEKRCRRTLIDAPINIRAIKKYACDQAAADTVPTPKRQPDTGRTIAVIGGGPAGLTCAYFLALMGHTVELYEEKKHLGGMMRYGIPAYRFPRERLDEDIRAILGVGNINVHLESPVGTDEMKALSETCDAVFVAIGAHAAKKLRLPGIDAKGVISAVDMLRSIGDGVYPD
;
A
#
# COMPACT_ATOMS: atom_id res chain seq x y z
N MET A 1 -3.83 -21.20 6.83
CA MET A 1 -3.44 -21.51 5.44
C MET A 1 -2.09 -20.85 5.22
N LYS A 2 -1.05 -21.63 4.98
CA LYS A 2 0.32 -21.10 4.86
C LYS A 2 0.46 -20.21 3.64
N ILE A 3 1.34 -19.21 3.70
CA ILE A 3 1.64 -18.30 2.56
C ILE A 3 2.00 -19.08 1.29
N GLU A 4 2.64 -20.24 1.45
CA GLU A 4 2.97 -21.20 0.40
C GLU A 4 1.76 -21.66 -0.44
N GLU A 5 0.62 -21.98 0.19
CA GLU A 5 -0.58 -22.41 -0.53
C GLU A 5 -1.24 -21.28 -1.33
N LYS A 6 -1.13 -20.03 -0.87
CA LYS A 6 -1.66 -18.86 -1.59
C LYS A 6 -0.82 -18.52 -2.83
N PHE A 7 0.49 -18.72 -2.76
CA PHE A 7 1.39 -18.44 -3.88
C PHE A 7 1.25 -19.49 -4.98
N VAL A 8 1.19 -20.76 -4.61
CA VAL A 8 0.93 -21.88 -5.54
C VAL A 8 -0.45 -21.76 -6.19
N ALA A 9 -1.49 -21.38 -5.43
CA ALA A 9 -2.83 -21.18 -5.97
C ALA A 9 -2.95 -20.02 -6.98
N ARG A 10 -2.05 -19.03 -6.92
CA ARG A 10 -1.99 -17.94 -7.92
C ARG A 10 -1.27 -18.34 -9.23
N LEU A 11 -0.45 -19.39 -9.18
CA LEU A 11 0.29 -19.94 -10.31
C LEU A 11 -0.22 -21.32 -10.72
N SER A 12 -1.21 -21.89 -10.01
CA SER A 12 -1.84 -23.12 -10.44
C SER A 12 -2.53 -22.86 -11.78
N VAL A 13 -1.79 -23.08 -12.84
CA VAL A 13 -2.37 -23.44 -14.11
C VAL A 13 -3.19 -24.67 -13.79
N HIS A 14 -4.53 -24.52 -13.75
CA HIS A 14 -5.42 -25.67 -13.61
C HIS A 14 -4.89 -26.78 -14.51
N SER A 15 -4.91 -28.02 -14.01
CA SER A 15 -4.47 -29.21 -14.74
C SER A 15 -5.17 -29.29 -16.09
N ILE A 16 -4.62 -28.58 -17.06
CA ILE A 16 -5.03 -28.72 -18.45
C ILE A 16 -4.37 -30.01 -18.92
N PRO A 17 -5.11 -30.93 -19.54
CA PRO A 17 -4.51 -32.10 -20.15
C PRO A 17 -3.40 -31.62 -21.08
N VAL A 18 -2.20 -32.00 -20.74
CA VAL A 18 -0.98 -31.46 -21.33
C VAL A 18 -0.81 -32.07 -22.72
N THR A 19 -1.03 -31.27 -23.75
CA THR A 19 -0.48 -31.55 -25.07
C THR A 19 0.91 -30.92 -25.16
N ASP A 20 1.89 -31.59 -25.74
CA ASP A 20 3.29 -31.14 -25.80
C ASP A 20 3.45 -29.67 -26.25
N ALA A 21 2.66 -29.22 -27.22
CA ALA A 21 2.68 -27.85 -27.73
C ALA A 21 2.31 -26.78 -26.67
N ARG A 22 1.40 -27.08 -25.73
CA ARG A 22 1.02 -26.13 -24.67
C ARG A 22 2.08 -26.01 -23.57
N ASN A 23 2.83 -27.09 -23.32
CA ASN A 23 3.96 -27.07 -22.40
C ASN A 23 5.06 -26.19 -22.92
N GLU A 24 5.39 -26.32 -24.19
CA GLU A 24 6.40 -25.55 -24.86
C GLU A 24 6.06 -24.04 -24.81
N GLU A 25 4.82 -23.66 -25.08
CA GLU A 25 4.35 -22.29 -24.99
C GLU A 25 4.40 -21.74 -23.55
N THR A 26 4.06 -22.55 -22.55
CA THR A 26 4.14 -22.18 -21.14
C THR A 26 5.60 -21.97 -20.72
N MET A 27 6.50 -22.87 -21.09
CA MET A 27 7.94 -22.78 -20.82
C MET A 27 8.55 -21.54 -21.48
N HIS A 28 8.24 -21.28 -22.75
CA HIS A 28 8.68 -20.05 -23.43
C HIS A 28 8.09 -18.78 -22.82
N GLY A 29 6.88 -18.84 -22.28
CA GLY A 29 6.26 -17.74 -21.53
C GLY A 29 7.03 -17.41 -20.24
N PHE A 30 7.44 -18.40 -19.48
CA PHE A 30 8.28 -18.24 -18.29
C PHE A 30 9.68 -17.73 -18.65
N ALA A 31 10.33 -18.31 -19.66
CA ALA A 31 11.63 -17.86 -20.13
C ALA A 31 11.62 -16.37 -20.48
N ARG A 32 10.65 -15.92 -21.26
CA ARG A 32 10.48 -14.49 -21.61
C ARG A 32 10.27 -13.60 -20.39
N ARG A 33 9.56 -14.06 -19.36
CA ARG A 33 9.37 -13.29 -18.10
C ARG A 33 10.66 -13.18 -17.30
N ILE A 34 11.43 -14.26 -17.21
CA ILE A 34 12.74 -14.26 -16.55
C ILE A 34 13.69 -13.34 -17.33
N GLU A 35 13.69 -13.41 -18.65
CA GLU A 35 14.50 -12.54 -19.51
C GLU A 35 14.13 -11.05 -19.37
N ALA A 36 12.86 -10.73 -19.33
CA ALA A 36 12.37 -9.36 -19.18
C ALA A 36 12.69 -8.77 -17.80
N THR A 37 12.94 -9.61 -16.78
CA THR A 37 13.20 -9.20 -15.38
C THR A 37 12.31 -8.03 -14.97
N PRO A 38 10.98 -8.22 -14.82
CA PRO A 38 10.07 -7.12 -14.54
C PRO A 38 10.50 -6.36 -13.30
N PRO A 39 10.40 -5.02 -13.28
CA PRO A 39 10.76 -4.22 -12.11
C PRO A 39 10.06 -4.72 -10.85
N GLY A 40 10.81 -4.83 -9.76
CA GLY A 40 10.29 -5.26 -8.46
C GLY A 40 10.02 -6.76 -8.31
N GLN A 41 10.41 -7.58 -9.30
CA GLN A 41 10.35 -9.05 -9.17
C GLN A 41 11.76 -9.63 -9.01
N CYS A 42 11.92 -10.54 -8.04
CA CYS A 42 13.13 -11.31 -7.90
C CYS A 42 13.20 -12.37 -9.03
N ALA A 43 14.25 -12.33 -9.82
CA ALA A 43 14.46 -13.28 -10.91
C ALA A 43 14.57 -14.72 -10.40
N LEU A 44 15.14 -14.92 -9.20
CA LEU A 44 15.28 -16.25 -8.58
C LEU A 44 13.91 -16.80 -8.11
N ALA A 45 13.00 -15.95 -7.64
CA ALA A 45 11.64 -16.35 -7.28
C ALA A 45 10.83 -16.78 -8.52
N LEU A 46 11.02 -16.11 -9.67
CA LEU A 46 10.44 -16.53 -10.94
C LEU A 46 11.01 -17.88 -11.40
N GLN A 47 12.31 -18.06 -11.26
CA GLN A 47 13.00 -19.32 -11.56
C GLN A 47 12.49 -20.47 -10.70
N LEU A 48 12.29 -20.23 -9.40
CA LEU A 48 11.70 -21.23 -8.49
C LEU A 48 10.29 -21.63 -8.94
N SER A 49 9.46 -20.66 -9.31
CA SER A 49 8.10 -20.94 -9.81
C SER A 49 8.10 -21.82 -11.06
N LEU A 50 9.08 -21.61 -11.96
CA LEU A 50 9.26 -22.44 -13.13
C LEU A 50 9.68 -23.88 -12.75
N LEU A 51 10.63 -24.03 -11.83
CA LEU A 51 11.09 -25.36 -11.38
C LEU A 51 9.95 -26.14 -10.73
N GLU A 52 9.13 -25.50 -9.93
CA GLU A 52 7.97 -26.12 -9.29
C GLU A 52 6.92 -26.55 -10.30
N ALA A 53 6.60 -25.68 -11.28
CA ALA A 53 5.71 -26.02 -12.37
C ALA A 53 6.26 -27.20 -13.21
N SER A 54 7.57 -27.23 -13.49
CA SER A 54 8.22 -28.32 -14.21
C SER A 54 8.23 -29.62 -13.42
N ALA A 55 8.48 -29.56 -12.11
CA ALA A 55 8.42 -30.73 -11.24
C ALA A 55 7.02 -31.38 -11.19
N LEU A 56 5.95 -30.57 -11.24
CA LEU A 56 4.57 -31.07 -11.30
C LEU A 56 4.22 -31.73 -12.63
N GLN A 57 4.95 -31.41 -13.71
CA GLN A 57 4.69 -31.92 -15.05
C GLN A 57 5.54 -33.15 -15.41
N THR A 58 6.36 -33.66 -14.52
CA THR A 58 7.18 -34.83 -14.79
C THR A 58 6.33 -36.05 -15.09
N CYS A 59 6.68 -36.80 -16.14
CA CYS A 59 6.03 -38.07 -16.45
C CYS A 59 6.48 -39.23 -15.54
N GLY A 60 7.47 -38.99 -14.66
CA GLY A 60 8.00 -39.99 -13.73
C GLY A 60 8.95 -41.05 -14.33
N LYS A 61 9.21 -41.01 -15.65
CA LYS A 61 10.01 -42.03 -16.36
C LYS A 61 11.49 -41.98 -15.98
N CYS A 62 12.16 -40.83 -16.17
CA CYS A 62 13.59 -40.72 -15.91
C CYS A 62 13.88 -40.20 -14.49
N VAL A 63 14.88 -40.80 -13.84
CA VAL A 63 15.27 -40.46 -12.45
C VAL A 63 15.73 -38.99 -12.31
N PRO A 64 16.57 -38.44 -13.22
CA PRO A 64 17.00 -37.05 -13.10
C PRO A 64 15.84 -36.05 -13.08
N CYS A 65 14.81 -36.28 -13.87
CA CYS A 65 13.62 -35.43 -13.90
C CYS A 65 12.73 -35.68 -12.68
N ARG A 66 12.34 -36.94 -12.41
CA ARG A 66 11.42 -37.35 -11.35
C ARG A 66 11.93 -36.97 -9.95
N ASP A 67 13.18 -37.29 -9.65
CA ASP A 67 13.76 -37.12 -8.32
C ASP A 67 14.66 -35.86 -8.25
N GLY A 68 15.25 -35.45 -9.36
CA GLY A 68 16.14 -34.30 -9.40
C GLY A 68 15.44 -32.97 -9.40
N LEU A 69 14.37 -32.76 -10.19
CA LEU A 69 13.68 -31.45 -10.22
C LEU A 69 13.09 -31.04 -8.86
N PRO A 70 12.46 -31.92 -8.07
CA PRO A 70 12.02 -31.56 -6.71
C PRO A 70 13.19 -31.16 -5.79
N GLN A 71 14.35 -31.81 -5.92
CA GLN A 71 15.54 -31.45 -5.13
C GLN A 71 16.14 -30.13 -5.59
N LEU A 72 16.18 -29.89 -6.91
CA LEU A 72 16.64 -28.64 -7.49
C LEU A 72 15.73 -27.46 -7.04
N ALA A 73 14.41 -27.67 -7.07
CA ALA A 73 13.45 -26.69 -6.57
C ALA A 73 13.61 -26.43 -5.05
N LYS A 74 13.89 -27.47 -4.25
CA LYS A 74 14.15 -27.33 -2.82
C LYS A 74 15.42 -26.52 -2.52
N LEU A 75 16.50 -26.73 -3.26
CA LEU A 75 17.73 -25.93 -3.15
C LEU A 75 17.47 -24.48 -3.56
N MET A 76 16.77 -24.26 -4.69
CA MET A 76 16.42 -22.93 -5.15
C MET A 76 15.51 -22.22 -4.14
N ARG A 77 14.56 -22.90 -3.49
CA ARG A 77 13.71 -22.34 -2.44
C ARG A 77 14.53 -21.83 -1.26
N ARG A 78 15.49 -22.60 -0.75
CA ARG A 78 16.39 -22.16 0.31
C ARG A 78 17.16 -20.89 -0.07
N ILE A 79 17.57 -20.80 -1.34
CA ILE A 79 18.26 -19.60 -1.85
C ILE A 79 17.28 -18.42 -1.87
N VAL A 80 16.08 -18.59 -2.42
CA VAL A 80 15.05 -17.54 -2.47
C VAL A 80 14.64 -17.04 -1.08
N ASP A 81 14.54 -17.96 -0.11
CA ASP A 81 14.18 -17.65 1.28
C ASP A 81 15.37 -17.07 2.08
N CYS A 82 16.55 -16.89 1.45
CA CYS A 82 17.77 -16.39 2.09
C CYS A 82 18.30 -17.29 3.23
N GLU A 83 18.03 -18.59 3.15
CA GLU A 83 18.46 -19.61 4.12
C GLU A 83 19.65 -20.47 3.61
N ALA A 84 20.07 -20.23 2.37
CA ALA A 84 21.14 -21.01 1.75
C ALA A 84 22.53 -20.62 2.24
N GLN A 85 23.45 -21.60 2.20
CA GLN A 85 24.87 -21.37 2.42
C GLN A 85 25.59 -21.24 1.06
N PRO A 86 26.78 -20.61 0.99
CA PRO A 86 27.53 -20.45 -0.26
C PRO A 86 27.79 -21.77 -1.02
N GLU A 87 27.94 -22.88 -0.28
CA GLU A 87 28.15 -24.22 -0.86
C GLU A 87 26.91 -24.73 -1.61
N ASP A 88 25.74 -24.24 -1.30
CA ASP A 88 24.49 -24.64 -1.96
C ASP A 88 24.45 -24.19 -3.42
N LEU A 89 25.17 -23.12 -3.80
CA LEU A 89 25.31 -22.72 -5.22
C LEU A 89 26.05 -23.77 -6.03
N GLY A 90 27.12 -24.33 -5.48
CA GLY A 90 27.86 -25.44 -6.11
C GLY A 90 27.00 -26.70 -6.27
N ARG A 91 26.22 -27.03 -5.24
CA ARG A 91 25.24 -28.14 -5.27
C ARG A 91 24.15 -27.92 -6.29
N LEU A 92 23.59 -26.70 -6.35
CA LEU A 92 22.55 -26.31 -7.31
C LEU A 92 23.08 -26.51 -8.75
N LYS A 93 24.31 -26.01 -9.04
CA LYS A 93 24.94 -26.13 -10.35
C LYS A 93 25.14 -27.60 -10.73
N THR A 94 25.75 -28.38 -9.84
CA THR A 94 26.03 -29.80 -10.10
C THR A 94 24.77 -30.61 -10.36
N LEU A 95 23.72 -30.36 -9.54
CA LEU A 95 22.42 -31.03 -9.71
C LEU A 95 21.75 -30.64 -11.04
N ALA A 96 21.79 -29.36 -11.40
CA ALA A 96 21.22 -28.87 -12.65
C ALA A 96 21.96 -29.48 -13.86
N GLU A 97 23.29 -29.56 -13.83
CA GLU A 97 24.11 -30.24 -14.88
C GLU A 97 23.72 -31.72 -15.02
N PHE A 98 23.56 -32.43 -13.89
CA PHE A 98 23.13 -33.82 -13.88
C PHE A 98 21.73 -34.01 -14.48
N ILE A 99 20.77 -33.20 -14.10
CA ILE A 99 19.41 -33.26 -14.63
C ILE A 99 19.41 -32.96 -16.13
N ARG A 100 20.13 -31.92 -16.57
CA ARG A 100 20.24 -31.53 -17.96
C ARG A 100 20.80 -32.66 -18.86
N LEU A 101 21.84 -33.33 -18.38
CA LEU A 101 22.51 -34.41 -19.15
C LEU A 101 21.73 -35.72 -19.13
N GLY A 102 20.98 -36.01 -18.08
CA GLY A 102 20.32 -37.29 -17.86
C GLY A 102 18.82 -37.30 -18.15
N SER A 103 18.21 -36.15 -18.50
CA SER A 103 16.76 -36.08 -18.80
C SER A 103 16.48 -36.51 -20.25
N ASP A 104 15.47 -37.37 -20.41
CA ASP A 104 15.02 -37.90 -21.70
C ASP A 104 14.19 -36.94 -22.55
N CYS A 105 13.71 -35.82 -21.98
CA CYS A 105 12.82 -34.88 -22.64
C CYS A 105 13.06 -33.43 -22.23
N ALA A 106 12.43 -32.49 -22.94
CA ALA A 106 12.57 -31.06 -22.75
C ALA A 106 12.22 -30.59 -21.32
N ILE A 107 11.26 -31.19 -20.62
CA ILE A 107 10.85 -30.73 -19.28
C ILE A 107 12.02 -30.69 -18.31
N GLY A 108 12.77 -31.78 -18.18
CA GLY A 108 13.94 -31.82 -17.29
C GLY A 108 15.12 -31.03 -17.86
N TYR A 109 15.34 -31.16 -19.16
CA TYR A 109 16.45 -30.47 -19.83
C TYR A 109 16.33 -28.95 -19.75
N ASP A 110 15.17 -28.37 -20.15
CA ASP A 110 14.98 -26.94 -20.22
C ASP A 110 14.94 -26.31 -18.82
N ALA A 111 14.26 -26.96 -17.87
CA ALA A 111 14.22 -26.49 -16.48
C ALA A 111 15.63 -26.40 -15.86
N ALA A 112 16.47 -27.41 -16.09
CA ALA A 112 17.84 -27.42 -15.59
C ALA A 112 18.75 -26.44 -16.35
N GLN A 113 18.59 -26.35 -17.68
CA GLN A 113 19.33 -25.40 -18.50
C GLN A 113 19.09 -23.96 -18.08
N MET A 114 17.83 -23.60 -17.80
CA MET A 114 17.47 -22.25 -17.32
C MET A 114 18.10 -21.93 -15.96
N VAL A 115 18.27 -22.90 -15.06
CA VAL A 115 18.99 -22.68 -13.80
C VAL A 115 20.47 -22.40 -14.07
N LEU A 116 21.11 -23.16 -14.97
CA LEU A 116 22.51 -22.95 -15.33
C LEU A 116 22.75 -21.59 -15.98
N GLU A 117 21.87 -21.15 -16.84
CA GLU A 117 21.91 -19.82 -17.46
C GLU A 117 21.69 -18.71 -16.42
N SER A 118 20.74 -18.89 -15.50
CA SER A 118 20.48 -17.89 -14.47
C SER A 118 21.63 -17.76 -13.47
N LEU A 119 22.36 -18.80 -13.15
CA LEU A 119 23.58 -18.73 -12.32
C LEU A 119 24.64 -17.78 -12.90
N THR A 120 24.68 -17.65 -14.22
CA THR A 120 25.59 -16.71 -14.90
C THR A 120 24.96 -15.34 -15.04
N ARG A 121 23.70 -15.28 -15.48
CA ARG A 121 23.01 -14.03 -15.80
C ARG A 121 22.64 -13.21 -14.56
N PHE A 122 22.28 -13.88 -13.47
CA PHE A 122 21.85 -13.27 -12.21
C PHE A 122 22.82 -13.55 -11.06
N ALA A 123 24.13 -13.63 -11.36
CA ALA A 123 25.16 -13.95 -10.38
C ALA A 123 25.09 -13.05 -9.12
N ASP A 124 24.87 -11.75 -9.32
CA ASP A 124 24.75 -10.79 -8.21
C ASP A 124 23.52 -11.07 -7.33
N GLU A 125 22.37 -11.43 -7.92
CA GLU A 125 21.18 -11.80 -7.17
C GLU A 125 21.41 -13.06 -6.32
N PHE A 126 22.07 -14.08 -6.90
CA PHE A 126 22.44 -15.28 -6.15
C PHE A 126 23.36 -14.94 -4.99
N LYS A 127 24.33 -14.06 -5.18
CA LYS A 127 25.25 -13.59 -4.15
C LYS A 127 24.50 -12.88 -3.02
N HIS A 128 23.60 -11.93 -3.33
CA HIS A 128 22.79 -11.24 -2.33
C HIS A 128 21.98 -12.21 -1.48
N HIS A 129 21.33 -13.19 -2.11
CA HIS A 129 20.53 -14.18 -1.39
C HIS A 129 21.34 -15.16 -0.53
N THR A 130 22.60 -15.51 -0.94
CA THR A 130 23.41 -16.50 -0.23
C THR A 130 24.40 -15.89 0.75
N GLU A 131 25.05 -14.79 0.40
CA GLU A 131 26.08 -14.15 1.25
C GLU A 131 25.50 -13.06 2.13
N GLU A 132 24.64 -12.19 1.57
CA GLU A 132 24.04 -11.07 2.31
C GLU A 132 22.72 -11.46 2.99
N GLN A 133 22.20 -12.65 2.70
CA GLN A 133 20.93 -13.19 3.22
C GLN A 133 19.77 -12.18 3.07
N SER A 134 19.75 -11.48 1.95
CA SER A 134 18.75 -10.43 1.67
C SER A 134 18.30 -10.46 0.21
N CYS A 135 16.99 -10.35 -0.01
CA CYS A 135 16.42 -10.14 -1.34
C CYS A 135 16.16 -8.65 -1.56
N GLN A 136 16.97 -7.99 -2.36
CA GLN A 136 16.84 -6.55 -2.61
C GLN A 136 15.64 -6.17 -3.51
N LYS A 137 15.13 -7.10 -4.33
CA LYS A 137 14.09 -6.82 -5.32
C LYS A 137 12.68 -7.25 -4.92
N GLY A 138 12.55 -8.21 -4.02
CA GLY A 138 11.25 -8.72 -3.58
C GLY A 138 10.46 -7.74 -2.68
N ILE A 139 11.17 -6.83 -2.01
CA ILE A 139 10.61 -5.88 -1.03
C ILE A 139 9.96 -4.66 -1.72
N ALA A 140 10.34 -4.33 -2.94
CA ALA A 140 9.92 -3.12 -3.64
C ALA A 140 8.80 -3.34 -4.68
N GLN A 141 8.10 -4.46 -4.65
CA GLN A 141 6.99 -4.69 -5.57
C GLN A 141 5.76 -3.89 -5.15
N SER A 142 5.67 -2.65 -5.63
CA SER A 142 4.45 -1.88 -5.48
C SER A 142 3.32 -2.53 -6.30
N VAL A 143 2.23 -2.86 -5.61
CA VAL A 143 1.01 -3.37 -6.26
C VAL A 143 0.15 -2.18 -6.74
N PRO A 144 -0.64 -2.32 -7.82
CA PRO A 144 -1.42 -1.20 -8.35
C PRO A 144 -2.31 -0.50 -7.33
N CYS A 145 -2.90 -1.23 -6.38
CA CYS A 145 -3.75 -0.63 -5.35
C CYS A 145 -2.99 0.30 -4.40
N GLU A 146 -1.71 0.05 -4.17
CA GLU A 146 -0.81 0.90 -3.39
C GLU A 146 -0.25 2.05 -4.24
N THR A 147 0.24 1.75 -5.45
CA THR A 147 0.80 2.76 -6.37
C THR A 147 -0.22 3.82 -6.77
N PHE A 148 -1.48 3.44 -7.00
CA PHE A 148 -2.56 4.37 -7.36
C PHE A 148 -3.27 4.97 -6.15
N CYS A 149 -2.91 4.59 -4.93
CA CYS A 149 -3.34 5.29 -3.73
C CYS A 149 -2.54 6.59 -3.58
N PRO A 150 -3.17 7.79 -3.52
CA PRO A 150 -2.43 9.04 -3.35
C PRO A 150 -1.61 9.11 -2.05
N ALA A 151 -1.99 8.32 -1.04
CA ALA A 151 -1.27 8.21 0.23
C ALA A 151 -0.37 6.97 0.30
N HIS A 152 -0.24 6.18 -0.75
CA HIS A 152 0.56 4.96 -0.84
C HIS A 152 0.35 3.98 0.33
N VAL A 153 -0.88 3.88 0.82
CA VAL A 153 -1.23 2.99 1.94
C VAL A 153 -1.01 1.54 1.53
N ASP A 154 -0.39 0.75 2.40
CA ASP A 154 -0.23 -0.70 2.24
C ASP A 154 -1.60 -1.41 2.25
N VAL A 155 -2.21 -1.46 1.05
CA VAL A 155 -3.55 -2.05 0.86
C VAL A 155 -3.55 -3.56 1.08
N PRO A 156 -2.60 -4.34 0.54
CA PRO A 156 -2.55 -5.78 0.81
C PRO A 156 -2.37 -6.10 2.29
N GLY A 157 -1.51 -5.33 2.98
CA GLY A 157 -1.20 -5.55 4.40
C GLY A 157 -2.45 -5.38 5.27
N TYR A 158 -3.17 -4.25 5.17
CA TYR A 158 -4.35 -4.07 6.01
C TYR A 158 -5.51 -5.01 5.64
N ILE A 159 -5.65 -5.42 4.36
CA ILE A 159 -6.66 -6.42 3.97
C ILE A 159 -6.35 -7.78 4.61
N ALA A 160 -5.08 -8.19 4.65
CA ALA A 160 -4.65 -9.41 5.30
C ALA A 160 -4.96 -9.38 6.81
N LEU A 161 -4.65 -8.27 7.49
CA LEU A 161 -4.96 -8.09 8.91
C LEU A 161 -6.47 -8.15 9.19
N VAL A 162 -7.30 -7.51 8.34
CA VAL A 162 -8.76 -7.60 8.47
C VAL A 162 -9.25 -9.04 8.27
N ALA A 163 -8.69 -9.78 7.32
CA ALA A 163 -9.03 -11.18 7.09
C ALA A 163 -8.69 -12.09 8.30
N GLU A 164 -7.70 -11.70 9.10
CA GLU A 164 -7.31 -12.36 10.34
C GLU A 164 -8.11 -11.86 11.57
N GLY A 165 -9.05 -10.94 11.40
CA GLY A 165 -9.81 -10.32 12.50
C GLY A 165 -9.03 -9.27 13.31
N ARG A 166 -7.87 -8.83 12.84
CA ARG A 166 -6.94 -7.89 13.49
C ARG A 166 -7.21 -6.45 13.06
N SER A 167 -8.46 -5.98 13.21
CA SER A 167 -8.91 -4.67 12.70
C SER A 167 -8.13 -3.49 13.31
N ALA A 168 -7.78 -3.55 14.61
CA ALA A 168 -6.99 -2.48 15.24
C ALA A 168 -5.59 -2.33 14.60
N GLU A 169 -4.94 -3.43 14.30
CA GLU A 169 -3.63 -3.41 13.63
C GLU A 169 -3.76 -2.97 12.17
N ALA A 170 -4.86 -3.30 11.50
CA ALA A 170 -5.17 -2.79 10.17
C ALA A 170 -5.31 -1.26 10.16
N VAL A 171 -6.02 -0.69 11.14
CA VAL A 171 -6.15 0.77 11.32
C VAL A 171 -4.80 1.40 11.64
N ALA A 172 -3.98 0.80 12.52
CA ALA A 172 -2.63 1.27 12.82
C ALA A 172 -1.74 1.29 11.57
N LEU A 173 -1.79 0.24 10.74
CA LEU A 173 -1.05 0.16 9.48
C LEU A 173 -1.48 1.25 8.50
N ILE A 174 -2.80 1.50 8.37
CA ILE A 174 -3.31 2.57 7.51
C ILE A 174 -2.83 3.94 8.01
N ARG A 175 -2.83 4.19 9.33
CA ARG A 175 -2.43 5.47 9.95
C ARG A 175 -0.94 5.80 9.78
N LYS A 176 -0.13 4.83 9.45
CA LYS A 176 1.28 5.06 9.10
C LYS A 176 1.43 6.05 7.94
N ASP A 177 0.57 5.94 6.93
CA ASP A 177 0.65 6.72 5.70
C ASP A 177 -0.55 7.66 5.51
N ASN A 178 -1.67 7.43 6.22
CA ASN A 178 -2.90 8.19 6.12
C ASN A 178 -3.55 8.38 7.50
N PRO A 179 -3.47 9.58 8.08
CA PRO A 179 -4.02 9.86 9.42
C PRO A 179 -5.56 9.92 9.46
N PHE A 180 -6.24 9.82 8.30
CA PHE A 180 -7.69 9.82 8.17
C PHE A 180 -8.24 8.48 7.65
N PRO A 181 -8.01 7.36 8.35
CA PRO A 181 -8.47 6.05 7.89
C PRO A 181 -10.00 5.98 7.79
N THR A 182 -10.71 6.55 8.77
CA THR A 182 -12.18 6.55 8.83
C THR A 182 -12.77 7.39 7.72
N ALA A 183 -12.33 8.65 7.56
CA ALA A 183 -12.79 9.51 6.48
C ALA A 183 -12.59 8.86 5.10
N CYS A 184 -11.43 8.28 4.86
CA CYS A 184 -11.14 7.58 3.61
C CYS A 184 -11.99 6.31 3.43
N GLY A 185 -12.38 5.63 4.49
CA GLY A 185 -13.34 4.51 4.44
C GLY A 185 -14.71 4.93 3.95
N TYR A 186 -15.15 6.14 4.31
CA TYR A 186 -16.46 6.68 3.96
C TYR A 186 -16.52 7.37 2.60
N VAL A 187 -15.52 8.21 2.25
CA VAL A 187 -15.66 9.17 1.14
C VAL A 187 -14.52 9.14 0.09
N CYS A 188 -13.57 8.24 0.19
CA CYS A 188 -12.49 8.14 -0.79
C CYS A 188 -13.02 7.73 -2.17
N GLU A 189 -12.48 8.32 -3.23
CA GLU A 189 -12.76 7.97 -4.64
C GLU A 189 -12.22 6.60 -5.08
N HIS A 190 -11.49 5.90 -4.21
CA HIS A 190 -10.96 4.54 -4.34
C HIS A 190 -10.34 4.20 -5.71
N PRO A 191 -9.35 4.99 -6.19
CA PRO A 191 -8.68 4.71 -7.45
C PRO A 191 -7.96 3.35 -7.47
N CYS A 192 -7.61 2.82 -6.29
CA CYS A 192 -7.05 1.49 -6.09
C CYS A 192 -7.96 0.36 -6.61
N GLU A 193 -9.29 0.47 -6.47
CA GLU A 193 -10.24 -0.51 -6.97
C GLU A 193 -10.30 -0.52 -8.50
N LYS A 194 -10.26 0.67 -9.13
CA LYS A 194 -10.25 0.82 -10.59
C LYS A 194 -9.03 0.16 -11.26
N ARG A 195 -7.95 -0.03 -10.52
CA ARG A 195 -6.69 -0.64 -10.98
C ARG A 195 -6.40 -1.99 -10.34
N CYS A 196 -7.38 -2.56 -9.64
CA CYS A 196 -7.24 -3.87 -9.02
C CYS A 196 -7.02 -4.95 -10.08
N ARG A 197 -5.92 -5.71 -9.97
CA ARG A 197 -5.62 -6.81 -10.92
C ARG A 197 -6.65 -7.93 -10.88
N ARG A 198 -7.45 -8.02 -9.81
CA ARG A 198 -8.51 -9.01 -9.73
C ARG A 198 -9.58 -8.81 -10.79
N THR A 199 -9.76 -7.59 -11.31
CA THR A 199 -10.65 -7.30 -12.45
C THR A 199 -10.31 -8.10 -13.71
N LEU A 200 -9.09 -8.65 -13.82
CA LEU A 200 -8.69 -9.52 -14.93
C LEU A 200 -9.27 -10.96 -14.82
N ILE A 201 -9.83 -11.29 -13.66
CA ILE A 201 -10.36 -12.65 -13.36
C ILE A 201 -11.87 -12.56 -13.14
N ASP A 202 -12.33 -11.65 -12.28
CA ASP A 202 -13.75 -11.48 -11.91
C ASP A 202 -14.10 -10.00 -11.63
N ALA A 203 -14.07 -9.58 -10.37
CA ALA A 203 -14.40 -8.23 -9.93
C ALA A 203 -13.29 -7.66 -9.01
N PRO A 204 -13.14 -6.32 -8.94
CA PRO A 204 -12.16 -5.71 -8.03
C PRO A 204 -12.48 -6.06 -6.59
N ILE A 205 -11.45 -6.11 -5.75
CA ILE A 205 -11.63 -6.20 -4.29
C ILE A 205 -12.29 -4.89 -3.84
N ASN A 206 -13.31 -4.98 -2.99
CA ASN A 206 -13.97 -3.80 -2.40
C ASN A 206 -13.11 -3.20 -1.27
N ILE A 207 -12.01 -2.56 -1.69
CA ILE A 207 -10.91 -2.09 -0.83
C ILE A 207 -11.41 -1.03 0.15
N ARG A 208 -12.24 -0.08 -0.33
CA ARG A 208 -12.79 0.98 0.51
C ARG A 208 -13.75 0.44 1.58
N ALA A 209 -14.61 -0.52 1.23
CA ALA A 209 -15.50 -1.13 2.20
C ALA A 209 -14.75 -1.94 3.27
N ILE A 210 -13.67 -2.64 2.91
CA ILE A 210 -12.81 -3.33 3.87
C ILE A 210 -12.13 -2.34 4.82
N LYS A 211 -11.64 -1.20 4.31
CA LYS A 211 -11.11 -0.11 5.13
C LYS A 211 -12.16 0.43 6.09
N LYS A 212 -13.37 0.72 5.58
CA LYS A 212 -14.48 1.16 6.43
C LYS A 212 -14.79 0.14 7.51
N TYR A 213 -14.89 -1.14 7.16
CA TYR A 213 -15.12 -2.22 8.12
C TYR A 213 -14.06 -2.23 9.23
N ALA A 214 -12.77 -2.13 8.89
CA ALA A 214 -11.70 -2.08 9.88
C ALA A 214 -11.90 -0.93 10.88
N CYS A 215 -12.22 0.29 10.37
CA CYS A 215 -12.48 1.45 11.22
C CYS A 215 -13.78 1.34 12.03
N ASP A 216 -14.79 0.63 11.53
CA ASP A 216 -16.03 0.38 12.27
C ASP A 216 -15.82 -0.64 13.41
N GLN A 217 -14.86 -1.55 13.29
CA GLN A 217 -14.48 -2.51 14.34
C GLN A 217 -13.48 -1.93 15.35
N ALA A 218 -12.64 -0.98 14.93
CA ALA A 218 -11.63 -0.34 15.76
C ALA A 218 -11.54 1.15 15.40
N ALA A 219 -12.16 2.00 16.22
CA ALA A 219 -12.15 3.44 16.03
C ALA A 219 -10.70 3.97 16.07
N ALA A 220 -10.39 4.96 15.22
CA ALA A 220 -9.02 5.45 15.03
C ALA A 220 -8.37 5.97 16.32
N ASP A 221 -9.16 6.59 17.21
CA ASP A 221 -8.73 7.13 18.50
C ASP A 221 -8.55 6.07 19.61
N THR A 222 -9.03 4.84 19.38
CA THR A 222 -8.81 3.70 20.29
C THR A 222 -7.56 2.89 19.94
N VAL A 223 -6.96 3.15 18.78
CA VAL A 223 -5.77 2.45 18.29
C VAL A 223 -4.51 3.19 18.78
N PRO A 224 -3.48 2.49 19.24
CA PRO A 224 -2.25 3.12 19.72
C PRO A 224 -1.66 4.09 18.71
N THR A 225 -1.25 5.26 19.21
CA THR A 225 -0.59 6.28 18.40
C THR A 225 0.83 5.83 18.06
N PRO A 226 1.31 6.06 16.83
CA PRO A 226 2.70 5.79 16.49
C PRO A 226 3.67 6.54 17.41
N LYS A 227 4.81 5.90 17.72
CA LYS A 227 5.81 6.51 18.60
C LYS A 227 6.42 7.75 17.95
N ARG A 228 6.34 8.87 18.65
CA ARG A 228 6.93 10.15 18.27
C ARG A 228 8.45 10.12 18.40
N GLN A 229 9.15 10.81 17.50
CA GLN A 229 10.59 11.06 17.62
C GLN A 229 10.88 12.02 18.78
N PRO A 230 12.11 12.06 19.29
CA PRO A 230 12.54 13.03 20.31
C PRO A 230 12.24 14.47 19.86
N ASP A 231 12.00 15.35 20.84
CA ASP A 231 11.70 16.76 20.55
C ASP A 231 12.88 17.44 19.85
N THR A 232 12.56 18.15 18.78
CA THR A 232 13.57 18.86 17.97
C THR A 232 13.82 20.28 18.45
N GLY A 233 12.99 20.80 19.37
CA GLY A 233 13.02 22.19 19.82
C GLY A 233 12.51 23.19 18.77
N ARG A 234 11.95 22.72 17.63
CA ARG A 234 11.42 23.58 16.57
C ARG A 234 9.93 23.69 16.65
N THR A 235 9.41 24.90 16.37
CA THR A 235 7.99 25.23 16.37
C THR A 235 7.54 25.58 14.96
N ILE A 236 6.46 24.95 14.51
CA ILE A 236 5.91 25.14 13.16
C ILE A 236 4.46 25.58 13.26
N ALA A 237 4.12 26.72 12.64
CA ALA A 237 2.75 27.18 12.52
C ALA A 237 2.07 26.49 11.34
N VAL A 238 0.86 25.95 11.58
CA VAL A 238 -0.02 25.39 10.54
C VAL A 238 -1.30 26.18 10.49
N ILE A 239 -1.60 26.77 9.34
CA ILE A 239 -2.76 27.65 9.16
C ILE A 239 -3.83 26.90 8.38
N GLY A 240 -4.93 26.57 9.07
CA GLY A 240 -6.08 25.81 8.60
C GLY A 240 -6.13 24.39 9.17
N GLY A 241 -7.19 24.10 9.92
CA GLY A 241 -7.48 22.81 10.55
C GLY A 241 -8.28 21.85 9.67
N GLY A 242 -8.16 21.98 8.35
CA GLY A 242 -8.71 21.03 7.37
C GLY A 242 -7.85 19.78 7.20
N PRO A 243 -8.20 18.88 6.25
CA PRO A 243 -7.46 17.61 6.05
C PRO A 243 -5.97 17.82 5.77
N ALA A 244 -5.59 18.83 5.00
CA ALA A 244 -4.19 19.12 4.68
C ALA A 244 -3.42 19.59 5.92
N GLY A 245 -3.95 20.54 6.68
CA GLY A 245 -3.31 21.06 7.89
C GLY A 245 -3.20 20.01 8.99
N LEU A 246 -4.27 19.26 9.24
CA LEU A 246 -4.26 18.17 10.23
C LEU A 246 -3.28 17.04 9.85
N THR A 247 -3.19 16.71 8.56
CA THR A 247 -2.18 15.72 8.08
C THR A 247 -0.77 16.25 8.30
N CYS A 248 -0.51 17.51 7.95
CA CYS A 248 0.79 18.15 8.18
C CYS A 248 1.14 18.17 9.68
N ALA A 249 0.21 18.60 10.52
CA ALA A 249 0.36 18.62 11.97
C ALA A 249 0.70 17.23 12.54
N TYR A 250 0.01 16.19 12.08
CA TYR A 250 0.24 14.81 12.49
C TYR A 250 1.68 14.36 12.20
N PHE A 251 2.15 14.51 10.97
CA PHE A 251 3.50 14.07 10.62
C PHE A 251 4.59 14.92 11.25
N LEU A 252 4.41 16.24 11.35
CA LEU A 252 5.36 17.13 12.02
C LEU A 252 5.48 16.76 13.50
N ALA A 253 4.37 16.53 14.18
CA ALA A 253 4.39 16.09 15.57
C ALA A 253 5.06 14.72 15.75
N LEU A 254 4.83 13.76 14.83
CA LEU A 254 5.54 12.47 14.83
C LEU A 254 7.05 12.64 14.63
N MET A 255 7.48 13.64 13.86
CA MET A 255 8.89 13.99 13.67
C MET A 255 9.51 14.72 14.89
N GLY A 256 8.75 14.99 15.95
CA GLY A 256 9.22 15.63 17.18
C GLY A 256 9.15 17.14 17.15
N HIS A 257 8.45 17.76 16.20
CA HIS A 257 8.25 19.21 16.19
C HIS A 257 7.05 19.61 17.08
N THR A 258 7.08 20.84 17.59
CA THR A 258 5.91 21.49 18.18
C THR A 258 5.09 22.13 17.07
N VAL A 259 3.79 21.89 17.04
CA VAL A 259 2.88 22.43 16.04
C VAL A 259 1.88 23.39 16.67
N GLU A 260 1.82 24.62 16.17
CA GLU A 260 0.80 25.63 16.50
C GLU A 260 -0.23 25.64 15.36
N LEU A 261 -1.39 24.98 15.56
CA LEU A 261 -2.43 24.82 14.55
C LEU A 261 -3.52 25.88 14.72
N TYR A 262 -3.66 26.77 13.75
CA TYR A 262 -4.64 27.85 13.73
C TYR A 262 -5.82 27.50 12.82
N GLU A 263 -7.03 27.59 13.35
CA GLU A 263 -8.28 27.38 12.59
C GLU A 263 -9.24 28.56 12.82
N GLU A 264 -9.76 29.15 11.74
CA GLU A 264 -10.69 30.27 11.81
C GLU A 264 -12.09 29.87 12.31
N LYS A 265 -12.45 28.58 12.20
CA LYS A 265 -13.77 28.06 12.57
C LYS A 265 -13.78 27.50 13.98
N LYS A 266 -15.00 27.22 14.49
CA LYS A 266 -15.24 26.60 15.81
C LYS A 266 -14.76 25.16 15.89
N HIS A 267 -14.65 24.48 14.74
CA HIS A 267 -14.36 23.06 14.69
C HIS A 267 -13.31 22.74 13.65
N LEU A 268 -12.45 21.78 13.96
CA LEU A 268 -11.51 21.18 13.02
C LEU A 268 -12.23 20.30 12.00
N GLY A 269 -11.57 20.01 10.88
CA GLY A 269 -12.03 19.09 9.84
C GLY A 269 -12.24 19.73 8.47
N GLY A 270 -12.25 21.07 8.37
CA GLY A 270 -12.37 21.79 7.11
C GLY A 270 -13.53 21.31 6.25
N MET A 271 -13.31 21.08 4.94
CA MET A 271 -14.36 20.65 4.01
C MET A 271 -14.93 19.24 4.32
N MET A 272 -14.27 18.41 5.10
CA MET A 272 -14.88 17.15 5.57
C MET A 272 -16.03 17.41 6.54
N ARG A 273 -15.97 18.49 7.31
CA ARG A 273 -17.04 18.92 8.23
C ARG A 273 -18.03 19.87 7.56
N TYR A 274 -17.51 20.87 6.84
CA TYR A 274 -18.28 21.99 6.33
C TYR A 274 -18.77 21.81 4.88
N GLY A 275 -18.34 20.77 4.19
CA GLY A 275 -18.71 20.48 2.80
C GLY A 275 -19.40 19.13 2.61
N ILE A 276 -19.06 18.11 3.42
CA ILE A 276 -19.66 16.78 3.32
C ILE A 276 -20.85 16.70 4.29
N PRO A 277 -22.07 16.39 3.81
CA PRO A 277 -23.23 16.23 4.68
C PRO A 277 -23.06 15.11 5.73
N ALA A 278 -23.60 15.32 6.95
CA ALA A 278 -23.45 14.39 8.06
C ALA A 278 -24.04 12.99 7.79
N TYR A 279 -25.06 12.89 6.95
CA TYR A 279 -25.61 11.58 6.54
C TYR A 279 -24.66 10.77 5.64
N ARG A 280 -23.71 11.42 4.95
CA ARG A 280 -22.65 10.72 4.18
C ARG A 280 -21.44 10.41 5.01
N PHE A 281 -21.06 11.31 5.91
CA PHE A 281 -19.94 11.12 6.82
C PHE A 281 -20.31 11.69 8.20
N PRO A 282 -20.70 10.82 9.15
CA PRO A 282 -21.09 11.23 10.49
C PRO A 282 -19.99 12.02 11.20
N ARG A 283 -20.37 13.06 11.93
CA ARG A 283 -19.42 13.96 12.59
C ARG A 283 -18.59 13.25 13.65
N GLU A 284 -19.21 12.34 14.39
CA GLU A 284 -18.55 11.52 15.40
C GLU A 284 -17.41 10.70 14.81
N ARG A 285 -17.63 10.17 13.58
CA ARG A 285 -16.62 9.37 12.87
C ARG A 285 -15.46 10.24 12.37
N LEU A 286 -15.69 11.49 12.00
CA LEU A 286 -14.64 12.47 11.70
C LEU A 286 -13.85 12.83 12.96
N ASP A 287 -14.56 13.03 14.07
CA ASP A 287 -13.94 13.41 15.33
C ASP A 287 -13.04 12.31 15.91
N GLU A 288 -13.30 11.02 15.62
CA GLU A 288 -12.39 9.92 15.93
C GLU A 288 -11.03 10.08 15.23
N ASP A 289 -11.03 10.35 13.91
CA ASP A 289 -9.79 10.60 13.18
C ASP A 289 -9.05 11.83 13.74
N ILE A 290 -9.78 12.91 14.05
CA ILE A 290 -9.20 14.15 14.60
C ILE A 290 -8.59 13.90 15.98
N ARG A 291 -9.31 13.21 16.88
CA ARG A 291 -8.77 12.85 18.22
C ARG A 291 -7.53 11.98 18.10
N ALA A 292 -7.53 11.02 17.15
CA ALA A 292 -6.38 10.18 16.88
C ALA A 292 -5.16 10.97 16.40
N ILE A 293 -5.37 12.01 15.58
CA ILE A 293 -4.32 12.92 15.12
C ILE A 293 -3.77 13.74 16.31
N LEU A 294 -4.65 14.38 17.07
CA LEU A 294 -4.24 15.19 18.21
C LEU A 294 -3.60 14.36 19.34
N GLY A 295 -3.96 13.09 19.45
CA GLY A 295 -3.39 12.13 20.38
C GLY A 295 -1.90 11.84 20.20
N VAL A 296 -1.27 12.26 19.09
CA VAL A 296 0.19 12.24 18.92
C VAL A 296 0.89 13.14 19.93
N GLY A 297 0.21 14.20 20.38
CA GLY A 297 0.79 15.22 21.24
C GLY A 297 1.59 16.28 20.48
N ASN A 298 2.04 17.31 21.17
CA ASN A 298 2.77 18.47 20.61
C ASN A 298 2.03 19.22 19.50
N ILE A 299 0.69 19.15 19.48
CA ILE A 299 -0.17 19.93 18.59
C ILE A 299 -1.04 20.84 19.48
N ASN A 300 -0.72 22.13 19.47
CA ASN A 300 -1.48 23.16 20.17
C ASN A 300 -2.52 23.73 19.19
N VAL A 301 -3.80 23.63 19.55
CA VAL A 301 -4.91 24.02 18.66
C VAL A 301 -5.49 25.37 19.09
N HIS A 302 -5.54 26.30 18.14
CA HIS A 302 -6.14 27.62 18.29
C HIS A 302 -7.37 27.71 17.39
N LEU A 303 -8.55 27.49 17.96
CA LEU A 303 -9.83 27.65 17.26
C LEU A 303 -10.30 29.11 17.26
N GLU A 304 -11.21 29.45 16.34
CA GLU A 304 -11.73 30.80 16.15
C GLU A 304 -10.60 31.85 16.02
N SER A 305 -9.48 31.44 15.42
CA SER A 305 -8.24 32.20 15.32
C SER A 305 -7.86 32.39 13.84
N PRO A 306 -8.53 33.32 13.15
CA PRO A 306 -8.21 33.64 11.77
C PRO A 306 -6.81 34.28 11.68
N VAL A 307 -6.01 33.85 10.69
CA VAL A 307 -4.68 34.40 10.46
C VAL A 307 -4.73 35.33 9.25
N GLY A 308 -4.62 36.63 9.49
CA GLY A 308 -4.52 37.67 8.49
C GLY A 308 -3.06 37.99 8.12
N THR A 309 -2.85 39.17 7.49
CA THR A 309 -1.52 39.55 6.99
C THR A 309 -0.54 39.84 8.14
N ASP A 310 -1.01 40.48 9.20
CA ASP A 310 -0.13 40.88 10.31
C ASP A 310 0.20 39.70 11.23
N GLU A 311 -0.78 38.82 11.50
CA GLU A 311 -0.57 37.57 12.21
C GLU A 311 0.39 36.67 11.42
N MET A 312 0.28 36.59 10.09
CA MET A 312 1.18 35.83 9.24
C MET A 312 2.62 36.33 9.36
N LYS A 313 2.85 37.64 9.39
CA LYS A 313 4.18 38.21 9.59
C LYS A 313 4.74 37.83 10.96
N ALA A 314 3.95 38.00 12.01
CA ALA A 314 4.35 37.64 13.37
C ALA A 314 4.70 36.14 13.49
N LEU A 315 3.92 35.26 12.89
CA LEU A 315 4.21 33.81 12.87
C LEU A 315 5.48 33.50 12.08
N SER A 316 5.74 34.22 10.99
CA SER A 316 6.96 34.04 10.19
C SER A 316 8.25 34.47 10.94
N GLU A 317 8.12 35.36 11.94
CA GLU A 317 9.22 35.81 12.78
C GLU A 317 9.42 34.95 14.03
N THR A 318 8.34 34.34 14.53
CA THR A 318 8.35 33.61 15.81
C THR A 318 8.45 32.08 15.66
N CYS A 319 8.04 31.52 14.52
CA CYS A 319 8.10 30.10 14.23
C CYS A 319 9.23 29.77 13.26
N ASP A 320 9.78 28.55 13.35
CA ASP A 320 10.83 28.08 12.43
C ASP A 320 10.31 27.90 10.99
N ALA A 321 9.01 27.60 10.81
CA ALA A 321 8.34 27.50 9.53
C ALA A 321 6.82 27.75 9.66
N VAL A 322 6.20 28.13 8.54
CA VAL A 322 4.75 28.29 8.44
C VAL A 322 4.22 27.45 7.28
N PHE A 323 3.23 26.61 7.55
CA PHE A 323 2.52 25.81 6.55
C PHE A 323 1.12 26.36 6.33
N VAL A 324 0.81 26.77 5.10
CA VAL A 324 -0.50 27.36 4.74
C VAL A 324 -1.42 26.31 4.13
N ALA A 325 -2.54 26.01 4.81
CA ALA A 325 -3.53 25.00 4.45
C ALA A 325 -4.97 25.52 4.52
N ILE A 326 -5.19 26.76 4.12
CA ILE A 326 -6.46 27.49 4.27
C ILE A 326 -7.63 26.93 3.43
N GLY A 327 -7.35 26.03 2.48
CA GLY A 327 -8.37 25.41 1.64
C GLY A 327 -9.03 26.36 0.63
N ALA A 328 -10.26 26.03 0.22
CA ALA A 328 -11.02 26.79 -0.79
C ALA A 328 -12.49 26.91 -0.34
N HIS A 329 -12.76 27.79 0.63
CA HIS A 329 -14.11 28.02 1.19
C HIS A 329 -14.87 29.15 0.47
N ALA A 330 -14.27 29.85 -0.50
CA ALA A 330 -14.93 30.89 -1.26
C ALA A 330 -15.75 30.31 -2.42
N ALA A 331 -17.05 30.55 -2.43
CA ALA A 331 -17.93 30.13 -3.52
C ALA A 331 -17.69 30.97 -4.79
N LYS A 332 -17.63 30.32 -5.96
CA LYS A 332 -17.70 31.00 -7.25
C LYS A 332 -19.13 31.46 -7.51
N LYS A 333 -19.34 32.77 -7.66
CA LYS A 333 -20.63 33.30 -8.16
C LYS A 333 -20.80 32.93 -9.63
N LEU A 334 -21.94 32.33 -9.95
CA LEU A 334 -22.35 32.12 -11.34
C LEU A 334 -22.79 33.44 -11.95
N ARG A 335 -22.59 33.63 -13.25
CA ARG A 335 -23.06 34.81 -13.99
C ARG A 335 -24.38 34.46 -14.70
N LEU A 336 -25.45 34.42 -13.96
CA LEU A 336 -26.78 34.08 -14.45
C LEU A 336 -27.80 35.17 -14.05
N PRO A 337 -28.79 35.47 -14.90
CA PRO A 337 -29.91 36.34 -14.49
C PRO A 337 -30.61 35.78 -13.27
N GLY A 338 -30.91 36.61 -12.28
CA GLY A 338 -31.58 36.21 -11.06
C GLY A 338 -30.69 35.59 -9.98
N ILE A 339 -29.38 35.54 -10.14
CA ILE A 339 -28.44 34.99 -9.14
C ILE A 339 -28.51 35.74 -7.78
N ASP A 340 -28.89 37.02 -7.82
CA ASP A 340 -29.00 37.87 -6.64
C ASP A 340 -30.48 37.97 -6.12
N ALA A 341 -31.40 37.12 -6.62
CA ALA A 341 -32.76 37.07 -6.16
C ALA A 341 -32.85 36.55 -4.72
N LYS A 342 -33.86 37.02 -3.98
CA LYS A 342 -34.14 36.57 -2.60
C LYS A 342 -34.36 35.05 -2.59
N GLY A 343 -33.67 34.33 -1.72
CA GLY A 343 -33.74 32.87 -1.60
C GLY A 343 -32.68 32.12 -2.45
N VAL A 344 -31.89 32.80 -3.27
CA VAL A 344 -30.74 32.19 -3.93
C VAL A 344 -29.54 32.26 -2.99
N ILE A 345 -29.09 31.09 -2.55
CA ILE A 345 -27.98 30.95 -1.60
C ILE A 345 -26.84 30.11 -2.21
N SER A 346 -25.65 30.39 -1.77
CA SER A 346 -24.48 29.58 -2.13
C SER A 346 -24.55 28.21 -1.43
N ALA A 347 -24.36 27.12 -2.16
CA ALA A 347 -24.26 25.78 -1.58
C ALA A 347 -23.12 25.67 -0.55
N VAL A 348 -22.02 26.37 -0.77
CA VAL A 348 -20.88 26.40 0.18
C VAL A 348 -21.28 27.08 1.48
N ASP A 349 -22.00 28.21 1.40
CA ASP A 349 -22.44 28.96 2.59
C ASP A 349 -23.50 28.18 3.34
N MET A 350 -24.47 27.57 2.64
CA MET A 350 -25.47 26.68 3.22
C MET A 350 -24.84 25.51 3.99
N LEU A 351 -23.93 24.79 3.34
CA LEU A 351 -23.26 23.62 3.95
C LEU A 351 -22.38 24.04 5.13
N ARG A 352 -21.77 25.22 5.06
CA ARG A 352 -20.98 25.78 6.17
C ARG A 352 -21.88 26.06 7.38
N SER A 353 -23.03 26.73 7.19
CA SER A 353 -23.99 26.99 8.24
C SER A 353 -24.47 25.70 8.91
N ILE A 354 -24.82 24.70 8.11
CA ILE A 354 -25.20 23.36 8.61
C ILE A 354 -24.04 22.72 9.40
N GLY A 355 -22.79 22.91 8.94
CA GLY A 355 -21.60 22.45 9.63
C GLY A 355 -21.42 23.07 11.03
N ASP A 356 -21.83 24.29 11.20
CA ASP A 356 -21.87 25.01 12.47
C ASP A 356 -23.16 24.72 13.30
N GLY A 357 -24.04 23.84 12.83
CA GLY A 357 -25.29 23.49 13.48
C GLY A 357 -26.41 24.53 13.25
N VAL A 358 -26.21 25.47 12.33
CA VAL A 358 -27.20 26.48 11.94
C VAL A 358 -27.91 26.03 10.67
N TYR A 359 -29.20 25.79 10.76
CA TYR A 359 -30.01 25.40 9.60
C TYR A 359 -30.65 26.66 9.02
N PRO A 360 -30.47 26.92 7.71
CA PRO A 360 -31.20 28.03 7.08
C PRO A 360 -32.70 27.73 7.05
N ASP A 361 -33.49 28.76 7.29
CA ASP A 361 -34.96 28.72 7.23
C ASP A 361 -35.49 28.49 5.80
#